data_997de597802c26a4a8835f73f9a3f109
#
_entry.id   997de597802c26a4a8835f73f9a3f109
#
_cell.length_a   1.000
_cell.length_b   1.000
_cell.length_c   1.000
_cell.angle_alpha   90.00
_cell.angle_beta   90.00
_cell.angle_gamma   90.00
#
_symmetry.space_group_name_H-M   'P 1'
#
loop_
_entity.id
_entity.type
_entity.pdbx_description
1 polymer ?
#
loop_
_entity_poly.entity_id
_entity_poly.type
_entity_poly.pdbx_seq_one_letter_code
_entity_poly.pdbx_strand_id
1 'polypeptide(L)'
;VTRPGHKIVITGASGQYGRGATDRLIALGRASDLILITRTPGTLADRAAQGCTVRYGDYDRPETLGPAMAGGDTLLLISGTRVGARVAQHRAAIDAAVAQGLRHIVYTSFVGIDDPANPAEVRHDHIETERLIHASGLDWTMLRDAHYADAMIVMAGPGVMASGQWISNAGAGREAMVWRDDCIDCAVEVLAGEGHEGQVYNVTGPELQTFAEVTAIMAEVTGRPLAYIPVDDDAQYAVFDAMGIPRRPVDNQDVGGIPWNSDDMVTFGQAIREGYLAVISDDVERLTGRKPRSVRQMIVDNAEMLRSIKCSISAS
;
A
#
# COMPACT_ATOMS: atom_id res chain seq x y z
N VAL A 1 7.88 4.60 24.85
CA VAL A 1 9.27 4.33 25.33
C VAL A 1 9.88 3.30 24.41
N THR A 2 10.91 3.67 23.67
CA THR A 2 11.62 2.76 22.75
C THR A 2 12.39 1.72 23.54
N ARG A 3 12.21 0.42 23.23
CA ARG A 3 12.99 -0.68 23.83
C ARG A 3 14.40 -0.71 23.17
N PRO A 4 15.48 -0.28 23.85
CA PRO A 4 16.83 -0.38 23.27
C PRO A 4 17.19 -1.84 22.98
N GLY A 5 17.78 -2.08 21.81
CA GLY A 5 18.21 -3.43 21.41
C GLY A 5 17.11 -4.31 20.81
N HIS A 6 15.87 -3.85 20.74
CA HIS A 6 14.78 -4.56 20.05
C HIS A 6 14.94 -4.45 18.52
N LYS A 7 15.14 -5.56 17.84
CA LYS A 7 15.45 -5.61 16.41
C LYS A 7 14.18 -5.66 15.55
N ILE A 8 14.09 -4.76 14.61
CA ILE A 8 12.97 -4.65 13.66
C ILE A 8 13.41 -5.16 12.31
N VAL A 9 12.74 -6.20 11.83
CA VAL A 9 12.91 -6.76 10.48
C VAL A 9 11.91 -6.07 9.57
N ILE A 10 12.35 -5.54 8.43
CA ILE A 10 11.48 -4.90 7.43
C ILE A 10 11.63 -5.68 6.12
N THR A 11 10.55 -6.34 5.67
CA THR A 11 10.50 -6.94 4.34
C THR A 11 10.09 -5.90 3.30
N GLY A 12 10.44 -6.12 2.02
CA GLY A 12 10.15 -5.12 1.00
C GLY A 12 10.86 -3.78 1.23
N ALA A 13 11.99 -3.79 1.96
CA ALA A 13 12.69 -2.61 2.45
C ALA A 13 13.16 -1.64 1.36
N SER A 14 13.35 -2.11 0.11
CA SER A 14 13.72 -1.25 -1.03
C SER A 14 12.52 -0.58 -1.72
N GLY A 15 11.28 -0.96 -1.41
CA GLY A 15 10.05 -0.33 -1.90
C GLY A 15 9.78 1.01 -1.23
N GLN A 16 8.79 1.75 -1.75
CA GLN A 16 8.45 3.09 -1.22
C GLN A 16 8.06 3.05 0.27
N TYR A 17 7.21 2.10 0.65
CA TYR A 17 6.79 1.94 2.05
C TYR A 17 7.97 1.56 2.96
N GLY A 18 8.74 0.54 2.57
CA GLY A 18 9.89 0.07 3.35
C GLY A 18 10.98 1.11 3.51
N ARG A 19 11.31 1.87 2.45
CA ARG A 19 12.25 2.99 2.53
C ARG A 19 11.74 4.08 3.47
N GLY A 20 10.46 4.47 3.33
CA GLY A 20 9.86 5.49 4.16
C GLY A 20 9.86 5.12 5.65
N ALA A 21 9.50 3.88 5.97
CA ALA A 21 9.55 3.36 7.35
C ALA A 21 10.99 3.32 7.88
N THR A 22 11.93 2.83 7.07
CA THR A 22 13.37 2.80 7.41
C THR A 22 13.89 4.19 7.72
N ASP A 23 13.65 5.17 6.86
CA ASP A 23 14.17 6.54 7.01
C ASP A 23 13.64 7.21 8.29
N ARG A 24 12.36 7.02 8.62
CA ARG A 24 11.76 7.52 9.86
C ARG A 24 12.32 6.84 11.11
N LEU A 25 12.52 5.53 11.08
CA LEU A 25 13.13 4.81 12.20
C LEU A 25 14.61 5.20 12.39
N ILE A 26 15.36 5.45 11.31
CA ILE A 26 16.71 6.02 11.38
C ILE A 26 16.69 7.41 12.03
N ALA A 27 15.75 8.27 11.67
CA ALA A 27 15.59 9.60 12.26
C ALA A 27 15.28 9.54 13.77
N LEU A 28 14.65 8.46 14.23
CA LEU A 28 14.45 8.14 15.66
C LEU A 28 15.70 7.52 16.33
N GLY A 29 16.85 7.45 15.65
CA GLY A 29 18.08 6.89 16.18
C GLY A 29 18.12 5.35 16.22
N ARG A 30 17.24 4.66 15.46
CA ARG A 30 17.08 3.19 15.51
C ARG A 30 17.86 2.46 14.42
N ALA A 31 18.78 3.12 13.68
CA ALA A 31 19.48 2.53 12.54
C ALA A 31 20.10 1.14 12.86
N SER A 32 20.80 1.02 14.00
CA SER A 32 21.44 -0.24 14.42
C SER A 32 20.47 -1.35 14.79
N ASP A 33 19.18 -1.03 14.98
CA ASP A 33 18.13 -2.00 15.31
C ASP A 33 17.45 -2.57 14.07
N LEU A 34 17.72 -2.03 12.88
CA LEU A 34 17.01 -2.39 11.66
C LEU A 34 17.70 -3.52 10.90
N ILE A 35 16.90 -4.54 10.51
CA ILE A 35 17.27 -5.61 9.59
C ILE A 35 16.40 -5.44 8.34
N LEU A 36 17.00 -4.97 7.26
CA LEU A 36 16.33 -4.63 6.00
C LEU A 36 16.43 -5.78 5.02
N ILE A 37 15.29 -6.34 4.61
CA ILE A 37 15.24 -7.48 3.68
C ILE A 37 14.77 -7.00 2.32
N THR A 38 15.57 -7.30 1.28
CA THR A 38 15.29 -6.93 -0.11
C THR A 38 15.92 -7.92 -1.08
N ARG A 39 15.35 -8.02 -2.28
CA ARG A 39 15.94 -8.77 -3.41
C ARG A 39 17.18 -8.08 -4.00
N THR A 40 17.36 -6.80 -3.71
CA THR A 40 18.43 -5.95 -4.28
C THR A 40 19.20 -5.22 -3.18
N PRO A 41 20.01 -5.89 -2.34
CA PRO A 41 20.70 -5.27 -1.20
C PRO A 41 21.52 -4.02 -1.56
N GLY A 42 22.14 -4.00 -2.74
CA GLY A 42 22.93 -2.85 -3.20
C GLY A 42 22.15 -1.53 -3.31
N THR A 43 20.82 -1.59 -3.47
CA THR A 43 19.96 -0.39 -3.52
C THR A 43 19.74 0.25 -2.15
N LEU A 44 20.20 -0.38 -1.07
CA LEU A 44 20.12 0.11 0.32
C LEU A 44 21.51 0.32 0.95
N ALA A 45 22.56 0.45 0.11
CA ALA A 45 23.94 0.66 0.59
C ALA A 45 24.10 1.89 1.47
N ASP A 46 23.34 2.95 1.18
CA ASP A 46 23.29 4.18 1.95
C ASP A 46 22.69 4.00 3.36
N ARG A 47 21.69 3.11 3.52
CA ARG A 47 21.12 2.74 4.82
C ARG A 47 22.07 1.83 5.59
N ALA A 48 22.76 0.91 4.90
CA ALA A 48 23.83 0.12 5.50
C ALA A 48 24.96 1.01 6.06
N ALA A 49 25.35 2.06 5.33
CA ALA A 49 26.34 3.04 5.80
C ALA A 49 25.88 3.83 7.03
N GLN A 50 24.57 3.92 7.28
CA GLN A 50 23.99 4.53 8.48
C GLN A 50 23.86 3.55 9.66
N GLY A 51 24.28 2.29 9.49
CA GLY A 51 24.30 1.28 10.56
C GLY A 51 23.18 0.24 10.48
N CYS A 52 22.33 0.27 9.45
CA CYS A 52 21.32 -0.77 9.24
C CYS A 52 21.99 -2.09 8.77
N THR A 53 21.43 -3.23 9.20
CA THR A 53 21.79 -4.53 8.64
C THR A 53 20.96 -4.75 7.36
N VAL A 54 21.59 -4.93 6.21
CA VAL A 54 20.89 -5.20 4.94
C VAL A 54 21.17 -6.64 4.52
N ARG A 55 20.10 -7.39 4.23
CA ARG A 55 20.19 -8.82 3.85
C ARG A 55 19.38 -9.12 2.60
N TYR A 56 19.84 -10.11 1.84
CA TYR A 56 19.06 -10.65 0.73
C TYR A 56 17.93 -11.54 1.26
N GLY A 57 16.73 -11.33 0.75
CA GLY A 57 15.58 -12.22 0.94
C GLY A 57 14.54 -11.96 -0.13
N ASP A 58 13.89 -13.04 -0.56
CA ASP A 58 12.93 -13.04 -1.64
C ASP A 58 11.72 -13.91 -1.26
N TYR A 59 10.52 -13.37 -1.37
CA TYR A 59 9.29 -14.09 -1.11
C TYR A 59 9.08 -15.30 -2.04
N ASP A 60 9.61 -15.22 -3.27
CA ASP A 60 9.55 -16.32 -4.23
C ASP A 60 10.65 -17.38 -4.00
N ARG A 61 11.52 -17.15 -3.00
CA ARG A 61 12.60 -18.04 -2.60
C ARG A 61 12.60 -18.23 -1.09
N PRO A 62 11.65 -19.02 -0.54
CA PRO A 62 11.41 -19.17 0.90
C PRO A 62 12.66 -19.51 1.72
N GLU A 63 13.58 -20.27 1.16
CA GLU A 63 14.84 -20.67 1.80
C GLU A 63 15.74 -19.49 2.20
N THR A 64 15.52 -18.32 1.56
CA THR A 64 16.30 -17.09 1.84
C THR A 64 15.78 -16.31 3.04
N LEU A 65 14.51 -16.50 3.42
CA LEU A 65 13.82 -15.65 4.39
C LEU A 65 14.30 -15.92 5.83
N GLY A 66 14.46 -17.20 6.21
CA GLY A 66 14.93 -17.56 7.56
C GLY A 66 16.29 -16.91 7.89
N PRO A 67 17.35 -17.14 7.10
CA PRO A 67 18.64 -16.49 7.32
C PRO A 67 18.56 -14.96 7.31
N ALA A 68 17.68 -14.40 6.47
CA ALA A 68 17.49 -12.94 6.39
C ALA A 68 16.86 -12.36 7.68
N MET A 69 15.97 -13.08 8.35
CA MET A 69 15.27 -12.65 9.57
C MET A 69 16.04 -12.93 10.87
N ALA A 70 17.13 -13.71 10.82
CA ALA A 70 17.85 -14.15 12.00
C ALA A 70 18.24 -12.99 12.93
N GLY A 71 17.90 -13.12 14.22
CA GLY A 71 18.16 -12.13 15.26
C GLY A 71 17.17 -10.97 15.31
N GLY A 72 16.05 -11.06 14.55
CA GLY A 72 14.94 -10.11 14.65
C GLY A 72 14.02 -10.40 15.83
N ASP A 73 13.30 -9.37 16.28
CA ASP A 73 12.28 -9.47 17.33
C ASP A 73 10.87 -9.20 16.76
N THR A 74 10.72 -8.16 15.95
CA THR A 74 9.46 -7.77 15.30
C THR A 74 9.64 -7.74 13.79
N LEU A 75 8.66 -8.28 13.05
CA LEU A 75 8.60 -8.23 11.60
C LEU A 75 7.59 -7.16 11.14
N LEU A 76 8.03 -6.18 10.35
CA LEU A 76 7.13 -5.43 9.47
C LEU A 76 6.98 -6.22 8.17
N LEU A 77 5.86 -6.93 8.05
CA LEU A 77 5.49 -7.66 6.85
C LEU A 77 4.77 -6.71 5.89
N ILE A 78 5.52 -6.14 4.95
CA ILE A 78 4.93 -5.30 3.89
C ILE A 78 4.34 -6.21 2.82
N SER A 79 3.06 -6.01 2.51
CA SER A 79 2.32 -6.79 1.51
C SER A 79 3.01 -6.74 0.14
N GLY A 80 3.14 -7.89 -0.50
CA GLY A 80 3.62 -8.01 -1.87
C GLY A 80 2.69 -7.31 -2.88
N THR A 81 3.19 -6.99 -4.06
CA THR A 81 2.42 -6.28 -5.11
C THR A 81 1.62 -7.22 -6.02
N ARG A 82 1.97 -8.52 -6.12
CA ARG A 82 1.29 -9.48 -7.00
C ARG A 82 0.05 -10.09 -6.33
N VAL A 83 -1.13 -9.57 -6.68
CA VAL A 83 -2.42 -10.13 -6.25
C VAL A 83 -2.52 -11.60 -6.71
N GLY A 84 -3.01 -12.47 -5.83
CA GLY A 84 -3.10 -13.92 -6.06
C GLY A 84 -1.83 -14.72 -5.72
N ALA A 85 -0.64 -14.09 -5.65
CA ALA A 85 0.59 -14.73 -5.20
C ALA A 85 0.90 -14.46 -3.71
N ARG A 86 0.30 -13.43 -3.14
CA ARG A 86 0.61 -12.92 -1.79
C ARG A 86 0.45 -13.97 -0.70
N VAL A 87 -0.60 -14.80 -0.75
CA VAL A 87 -0.86 -15.79 0.31
C VAL A 87 0.31 -16.76 0.48
N ALA A 88 0.85 -17.29 -0.61
CA ALA A 88 2.01 -18.19 -0.57
C ALA A 88 3.28 -17.47 -0.10
N GLN A 89 3.52 -16.26 -0.62
CA GLN A 89 4.66 -15.42 -0.28
C GLN A 89 4.64 -15.00 1.20
N HIS A 90 3.50 -14.55 1.69
CA HIS A 90 3.33 -14.13 3.08
C HIS A 90 3.40 -15.32 4.03
N ARG A 91 2.83 -16.50 3.67
CA ARG A 91 2.99 -17.73 4.44
C ARG A 91 4.46 -18.06 4.65
N ALA A 92 5.26 -18.03 3.58
CA ALA A 92 6.71 -18.32 3.69
C ALA A 92 7.41 -17.32 4.63
N ALA A 93 7.04 -16.04 4.62
CA ALA A 93 7.60 -15.04 5.51
C ALA A 93 7.16 -15.24 6.97
N ILE A 94 5.89 -15.60 7.20
CA ILE A 94 5.35 -15.88 8.54
C ILE A 94 6.03 -17.14 9.12
N ASP A 95 6.11 -18.22 8.34
CA ASP A 95 6.76 -19.46 8.77
C ASP A 95 8.25 -19.23 9.10
N ALA A 96 8.95 -18.40 8.30
CA ALA A 96 10.31 -17.99 8.58
C ALA A 96 10.43 -17.19 9.88
N ALA A 97 9.50 -16.25 10.13
CA ALA A 97 9.47 -15.46 11.35
C ALA A 97 9.28 -16.35 12.59
N VAL A 98 8.35 -17.30 12.53
CA VAL A 98 8.14 -18.31 13.61
C VAL A 98 9.41 -19.14 13.84
N ALA A 99 10.00 -19.66 12.76
CA ALA A 99 11.20 -20.50 12.84
C ALA A 99 12.43 -19.75 13.40
N GLN A 100 12.51 -18.45 13.20
CA GLN A 100 13.58 -17.60 13.73
C GLN A 100 13.29 -17.07 15.15
N GLY A 101 12.12 -17.37 15.72
CA GLY A 101 11.74 -16.97 17.08
C GLY A 101 11.40 -15.48 17.21
N LEU A 102 10.96 -14.83 16.13
CA LEU A 102 10.36 -13.50 16.21
C LEU A 102 9.15 -13.55 17.13
N ARG A 103 8.79 -12.43 17.73
CA ARG A 103 7.69 -12.36 18.73
C ARG A 103 6.45 -11.66 18.21
N HIS A 104 6.61 -10.74 17.26
CA HIS A 104 5.53 -9.86 16.81
C HIS A 104 5.58 -9.65 15.30
N ILE A 105 4.41 -9.66 14.64
CA ILE A 105 4.24 -9.30 13.23
C ILE A 105 3.35 -8.06 13.15
N VAL A 106 3.85 -7.00 12.54
CA VAL A 106 3.08 -5.85 12.08
C VAL A 106 2.85 -6.02 10.59
N TYR A 107 1.60 -6.12 10.16
CA TYR A 107 1.25 -6.43 8.78
C TYR A 107 0.52 -5.26 8.10
N THR A 108 0.96 -4.86 6.90
CA THR A 108 0.24 -3.91 6.06
C THR A 108 -0.90 -4.65 5.34
N SER A 109 -2.07 -4.64 5.99
CA SER A 109 -3.31 -5.23 5.49
C SER A 109 -4.12 -4.21 4.68
N PHE A 110 -5.42 -4.46 4.51
CA PHE A 110 -6.29 -3.61 3.71
C PHE A 110 -7.65 -3.41 4.39
N VAL A 111 -8.30 -2.25 4.21
CA VAL A 111 -9.63 -1.96 4.76
C VAL A 111 -10.73 -2.75 4.06
N GLY A 112 -11.87 -2.95 4.73
CA GLY A 112 -13.08 -3.54 4.13
C GLY A 112 -12.98 -5.04 3.83
N ILE A 113 -11.98 -5.75 4.37
CA ILE A 113 -11.78 -7.19 4.08
C ILE A 113 -12.67 -8.13 4.88
N ASP A 114 -13.34 -7.65 5.94
CA ASP A 114 -14.14 -8.50 6.84
C ASP A 114 -15.42 -9.01 6.19
N ASP A 115 -16.01 -8.23 5.28
CA ASP A 115 -17.25 -8.65 4.63
C ASP A 115 -16.96 -9.68 3.53
N PRO A 116 -17.48 -10.92 3.65
CA PRO A 116 -17.27 -11.95 2.66
C PRO A 116 -17.93 -11.65 1.29
N ALA A 117 -18.86 -10.71 1.23
CA ALA A 117 -19.50 -10.28 -0.01
C ALA A 117 -18.68 -9.24 -0.78
N ASN A 118 -17.64 -8.66 -0.17
CA ASN A 118 -16.73 -7.72 -0.86
C ASN A 118 -16.07 -8.42 -2.06
N PRO A 119 -16.30 -7.96 -3.31
CA PRO A 119 -15.85 -8.62 -4.53
C PRO A 119 -14.36 -8.43 -4.84
N ALA A 120 -13.66 -7.49 -4.18
CA ALA A 120 -12.27 -7.16 -4.48
C ALA A 120 -11.36 -8.40 -4.38
N GLU A 121 -10.66 -8.75 -5.47
CA GLU A 121 -9.73 -9.89 -5.45
C GLU A 121 -8.65 -9.74 -4.38
N VAL A 122 -8.13 -8.53 -4.20
CA VAL A 122 -7.13 -8.19 -3.18
C VAL A 122 -7.58 -8.57 -1.76
N ARG A 123 -8.89 -8.56 -1.47
CA ARG A 123 -9.47 -8.98 -0.20
C ARG A 123 -9.04 -10.38 0.21
N HIS A 124 -9.09 -11.33 -0.74
CA HIS A 124 -8.74 -12.72 -0.45
C HIS A 124 -7.30 -12.86 0.07
N ASP A 125 -6.37 -12.19 -0.58
CA ASP A 125 -4.96 -12.24 -0.17
C ASP A 125 -4.75 -11.67 1.25
N HIS A 126 -5.44 -10.57 1.58
CA HIS A 126 -5.27 -9.93 2.88
C HIS A 126 -5.96 -10.71 4.01
N ILE A 127 -7.20 -11.14 3.83
CA ILE A 127 -7.91 -11.91 4.88
C ILE A 127 -7.22 -13.27 5.16
N GLU A 128 -6.73 -13.96 4.11
CA GLU A 128 -5.98 -15.19 4.29
C GLU A 128 -4.62 -14.95 4.97
N THR A 129 -3.96 -13.84 4.68
CA THR A 129 -2.72 -13.47 5.37
C THR A 129 -2.97 -13.16 6.85
N GLU A 130 -4.02 -12.37 7.17
CA GLU A 130 -4.41 -12.12 8.57
C GLU A 130 -4.70 -13.44 9.29
N ARG A 131 -5.43 -14.37 8.66
CA ARG A 131 -5.71 -15.71 9.21
C ARG A 131 -4.43 -16.49 9.50
N LEU A 132 -3.46 -16.44 8.59
CA LEU A 132 -2.15 -17.09 8.78
C LEU A 132 -1.38 -16.49 9.94
N ILE A 133 -1.39 -15.16 10.07
CA ILE A 133 -0.75 -14.45 11.18
C ILE A 133 -1.42 -14.84 12.51
N HIS A 134 -2.74 -14.82 12.59
CA HIS A 134 -3.46 -15.27 13.80
C HIS A 134 -3.13 -16.71 14.18
N ALA A 135 -2.94 -17.60 13.21
CA ALA A 135 -2.61 -19.00 13.45
C ALA A 135 -1.13 -19.24 13.79
N SER A 136 -0.24 -18.25 13.62
CA SER A 136 1.20 -18.39 13.80
C SER A 136 1.63 -18.51 15.26
N GLY A 137 0.79 -18.08 16.22
CA GLY A 137 1.10 -17.98 17.62
C GLY A 137 1.99 -16.80 18.02
N LEU A 138 2.34 -15.93 17.08
CA LEU A 138 3.05 -14.68 17.34
C LEU A 138 2.05 -13.57 17.75
N ASP A 139 2.53 -12.59 18.51
CA ASP A 139 1.80 -11.33 18.68
C ASP A 139 1.64 -10.65 17.32
N TRP A 140 0.58 -9.89 17.15
CA TRP A 140 0.30 -9.28 15.86
C TRP A 140 -0.32 -7.89 15.99
N THR A 141 -0.11 -7.07 14.96
CA THR A 141 -0.83 -5.81 14.71
C THR A 141 -1.18 -5.73 13.24
N MET A 142 -2.46 -5.47 12.93
CA MET A 142 -2.92 -5.27 11.56
C MET A 142 -3.05 -3.78 11.27
N LEU A 143 -2.32 -3.29 10.28
CA LEU A 143 -2.49 -1.96 9.71
C LEU A 143 -3.30 -2.12 8.42
N ARG A 144 -4.59 -1.90 8.51
CA ARG A 144 -5.51 -1.99 7.37
C ARG A 144 -5.50 -0.65 6.65
N ASP A 145 -4.57 -0.53 5.73
CA ASP A 145 -4.40 0.68 4.91
C ASP A 145 -5.57 0.82 3.93
N ALA A 146 -6.11 2.02 3.78
CA ALA A 146 -7.04 2.35 2.71
C ALA A 146 -6.28 2.51 1.38
N HIS A 147 -7.03 2.73 0.30
CA HIS A 147 -6.46 2.94 -1.03
C HIS A 147 -5.48 4.14 -1.04
N TYR A 148 -4.28 3.92 -1.55
CA TYR A 148 -3.25 4.95 -1.55
C TYR A 148 -3.55 6.08 -2.53
N ALA A 149 -3.79 7.27 -2.00
CA ALA A 149 -4.05 8.47 -2.79
C ALA A 149 -2.90 8.83 -3.74
N ASP A 150 -1.64 8.58 -3.34
CA ASP A 150 -0.48 8.80 -4.19
C ASP A 150 -0.45 7.85 -5.39
N ALA A 151 -0.90 6.59 -5.25
CA ALA A 151 -1.05 5.69 -6.40
C ALA A 151 -2.06 6.26 -7.40
N MET A 152 -3.18 6.81 -6.94
CA MET A 152 -4.20 7.39 -7.81
C MET A 152 -3.77 8.70 -8.46
N ILE A 153 -3.22 9.63 -7.68
CA ILE A 153 -2.89 10.98 -8.17
C ILE A 153 -1.59 11.00 -8.98
N VAL A 154 -0.56 10.27 -8.54
CA VAL A 154 0.76 10.29 -9.20
C VAL A 154 0.82 9.31 -10.37
N MET A 155 0.15 8.15 -10.29
CA MET A 155 0.18 7.15 -11.35
C MET A 155 -0.96 7.31 -12.37
N ALA A 156 -2.22 7.44 -11.93
CA ALA A 156 -3.37 7.60 -12.82
C ALA A 156 -3.56 9.04 -13.30
N GLY A 157 -3.23 10.01 -12.46
CA GLY A 157 -3.38 11.44 -12.75
C GLY A 157 -2.78 11.91 -14.07
N PRO A 158 -1.56 11.52 -14.47
CA PRO A 158 -1.01 11.88 -15.78
C PRO A 158 -1.90 11.43 -16.96
N GLY A 159 -2.47 10.23 -16.92
CA GLY A 159 -3.42 9.75 -17.91
C GLY A 159 -4.70 10.59 -17.97
N VAL A 160 -5.25 10.93 -16.81
CA VAL A 160 -6.42 11.82 -16.68
C VAL A 160 -6.10 13.22 -17.24
N MET A 161 -4.93 13.77 -16.91
CA MET A 161 -4.50 15.07 -17.43
C MET A 161 -4.28 15.07 -18.96
N ALA A 162 -3.79 13.97 -19.50
CA ALA A 162 -3.57 13.82 -20.94
C ALA A 162 -4.88 13.66 -21.74
N SER A 163 -5.82 12.86 -21.21
CA SER A 163 -7.11 12.58 -21.87
C SER A 163 -8.22 13.58 -21.54
N GLY A 164 -8.10 14.34 -20.45
CA GLY A 164 -9.17 15.17 -19.90
C GLY A 164 -10.28 14.36 -19.22
N GLN A 165 -10.11 13.05 -19.06
CA GLN A 165 -11.16 12.15 -18.54
C GLN A 165 -10.61 11.18 -17.50
N TRP A 166 -11.36 10.98 -16.43
CA TRP A 166 -11.16 9.89 -15.49
C TRP A 166 -12.25 8.84 -15.69
N ILE A 167 -11.89 7.74 -16.34
CA ILE A 167 -12.81 6.63 -16.62
C ILE A 167 -12.68 5.60 -15.51
N SER A 168 -13.79 5.22 -14.84
CA SER A 168 -13.77 4.21 -13.78
C SER A 168 -15.16 3.56 -13.59
N ASN A 169 -15.14 2.27 -13.22
CA ASN A 169 -16.32 1.52 -12.83
C ASN A 169 -16.72 1.70 -11.35
N ALA A 170 -16.05 2.57 -10.61
CA ALA A 170 -16.37 2.87 -9.22
C ALA A 170 -17.70 3.64 -9.04
N GLY A 171 -18.31 4.14 -10.12
CA GLY A 171 -19.61 4.80 -10.09
C GLY A 171 -19.66 6.00 -9.15
N ALA A 172 -20.65 6.04 -8.25
CA ALA A 172 -20.79 7.03 -7.20
C ALA A 172 -20.32 6.49 -5.82
N GLY A 173 -19.59 5.38 -5.79
CA GLY A 173 -19.04 4.81 -4.57
C GLY A 173 -18.02 5.74 -3.91
N ARG A 174 -17.86 5.58 -2.60
CA ARG A 174 -16.99 6.43 -1.79
C ARG A 174 -15.92 5.60 -1.10
N GLU A 175 -14.73 6.18 -0.98
CA GLU A 175 -13.63 5.63 -0.21
C GLU A 175 -12.84 6.76 0.50
N ALA A 176 -12.18 6.44 1.61
CA ALA A 176 -11.33 7.38 2.32
C ALA A 176 -9.86 7.15 1.92
N MET A 177 -9.48 7.59 0.72
CA MET A 177 -8.11 7.45 0.23
C MET A 177 -7.11 8.06 1.19
N VAL A 178 -6.02 7.32 1.48
CA VAL A 178 -4.99 7.71 2.44
C VAL A 178 -3.66 7.99 1.75
N TRP A 179 -2.86 8.90 2.30
CA TRP A 179 -1.48 9.03 1.87
C TRP A 179 -0.66 7.86 2.38
N ARG A 180 0.16 7.25 1.52
CA ARG A 180 1.09 6.19 1.95
C ARG A 180 2.02 6.66 3.07
N ASP A 181 2.40 7.93 3.08
CA ASP A 181 3.20 8.52 4.15
C ASP A 181 2.48 8.53 5.50
N ASP A 182 1.14 8.67 5.54
CA ASP A 182 0.37 8.54 6.78
C ASP A 182 0.34 7.08 7.25
N CYS A 183 0.24 6.12 6.33
CA CYS A 183 0.36 4.70 6.65
C CYS A 183 1.75 4.35 7.20
N ILE A 184 2.80 4.91 6.59
CA ILE A 184 4.19 4.73 7.06
C ILE A 184 4.37 5.32 8.45
N ASP A 185 3.84 6.52 8.71
CA ASP A 185 3.90 7.15 10.04
C ASP A 185 3.21 6.26 11.08
N CYS A 186 2.00 5.72 10.78
CA CYS A 186 1.31 4.77 11.65
C CYS A 186 2.15 3.51 11.92
N ALA A 187 2.76 2.93 10.89
CA ALA A 187 3.62 1.76 11.05
C ALA A 187 4.83 2.05 11.94
N VAL A 188 5.43 3.22 11.80
CA VAL A 188 6.58 3.65 12.62
C VAL A 188 6.17 3.84 14.07
N GLU A 189 5.01 4.46 14.35
CA GLU A 189 4.50 4.59 15.73
C GLU A 189 4.26 3.22 16.38
N VAL A 190 3.67 2.27 15.66
CA VAL A 190 3.47 0.89 16.12
C VAL A 190 4.81 0.19 16.38
N LEU A 191 5.78 0.32 15.48
CA LEU A 191 7.09 -0.33 15.60
C LEU A 191 7.98 0.28 16.70
N ALA A 192 7.83 1.57 16.98
CA ALA A 192 8.57 2.29 17.99
C ALA A 192 7.88 2.29 19.37
N GLY A 193 6.55 2.07 19.38
CA GLY A 193 5.70 2.11 20.56
C GLY A 193 5.55 0.77 21.28
N GLU A 194 4.60 0.71 22.20
CA GLU A 194 4.20 -0.47 22.98
C GLU A 194 2.66 -0.52 23.09
N GLY A 195 2.10 -1.72 23.34
CA GLY A 195 0.66 -1.90 23.59
C GLY A 195 -0.15 -1.98 22.29
N HIS A 196 0.48 -2.33 21.19
CA HIS A 196 -0.18 -2.49 19.89
C HIS A 196 -0.48 -3.97 19.56
N GLU A 197 -0.08 -4.88 20.43
CA GLU A 197 -0.32 -6.31 20.26
C GLU A 197 -1.82 -6.61 20.28
N GLY A 198 -2.30 -7.40 19.31
CA GLY A 198 -3.72 -7.76 19.16
C GLY A 198 -4.60 -6.61 18.65
N GLN A 199 -4.02 -5.54 18.10
CA GLN A 199 -4.76 -4.39 17.58
C GLN A 199 -4.93 -4.44 16.08
N VAL A 200 -6.10 -3.96 15.63
CA VAL A 200 -6.40 -3.66 14.23
C VAL A 200 -6.60 -2.15 14.11
N TYR A 201 -5.86 -1.51 13.22
CA TYR A 201 -5.98 -0.09 12.91
C TYR A 201 -6.45 0.08 11.47
N ASN A 202 -7.54 0.81 11.25
CA ASN A 202 -7.99 1.20 9.91
C ASN A 202 -7.31 2.53 9.53
N VAL A 203 -6.27 2.46 8.74
CA VAL A 203 -5.47 3.63 8.36
C VAL A 203 -6.10 4.29 7.14
N THR A 204 -6.91 5.31 7.38
CA THR A 204 -7.75 5.96 6.37
C THR A 204 -7.42 7.45 6.21
N GLY A 205 -7.76 8.00 5.06
CA GLY A 205 -7.80 9.45 4.86
C GLY A 205 -8.90 10.11 5.69
N PRO A 206 -8.96 11.46 5.70
CA PRO A 206 -9.84 12.21 6.59
C PRO A 206 -11.32 12.24 6.14
N GLU A 207 -11.62 11.84 4.91
CA GLU A 207 -12.95 12.02 4.32
C GLU A 207 -13.26 10.97 3.27
N LEU A 208 -14.53 10.60 3.17
CA LEU A 208 -15.06 9.71 2.13
C LEU A 208 -15.33 10.53 0.86
N GLN A 209 -14.65 10.21 -0.24
CA GLN A 209 -14.77 10.89 -1.52
C GLN A 209 -15.11 9.94 -2.66
N THR A 210 -15.86 10.44 -3.63
CA THR A 210 -16.07 9.79 -4.92
C THR A 210 -14.95 10.16 -5.89
N PHE A 211 -14.72 9.37 -6.94
CA PHE A 211 -13.81 9.76 -8.03
C PHE A 211 -14.25 11.03 -8.76
N ALA A 212 -15.56 11.30 -8.82
CA ALA A 212 -16.08 12.55 -9.37
C ALA A 212 -15.62 13.77 -8.56
N GLU A 213 -15.71 13.70 -7.22
CA GLU A 213 -15.23 14.77 -6.33
C GLU A 213 -13.71 14.96 -6.44
N VAL A 214 -12.94 13.88 -6.49
CA VAL A 214 -11.48 13.94 -6.69
C VAL A 214 -11.13 14.55 -8.05
N THR A 215 -11.82 14.15 -9.11
CA THR A 215 -11.65 14.74 -10.46
C THR A 215 -11.95 16.24 -10.47
N ALA A 216 -13.01 16.66 -9.77
CA ALA A 216 -13.37 18.08 -9.65
C ALA A 216 -12.30 18.88 -8.89
N ILE A 217 -11.75 18.34 -7.80
CA ILE A 217 -10.64 18.95 -7.08
C ILE A 217 -9.40 19.07 -7.99
N MET A 218 -9.10 18.03 -8.77
CA MET A 218 -7.98 18.03 -9.69
C MET A 218 -8.16 19.07 -10.81
N ALA A 219 -9.39 19.20 -11.35
CA ALA A 219 -9.72 20.24 -12.33
C ALA A 219 -9.54 21.65 -11.76
N GLU A 220 -10.06 21.92 -10.56
CA GLU A 220 -9.94 23.18 -9.86
C GLU A 220 -8.47 23.56 -9.63
N VAL A 221 -7.68 22.66 -9.02
CA VAL A 221 -6.28 22.91 -8.64
C VAL A 221 -5.39 23.09 -9.87
N THR A 222 -5.62 22.29 -10.92
CA THR A 222 -4.80 22.39 -12.14
C THR A 222 -5.25 23.49 -13.10
N GLY A 223 -6.46 23.99 -12.96
CA GLY A 223 -7.08 24.96 -13.88
C GLY A 223 -7.47 24.37 -15.23
N ARG A 224 -7.62 23.03 -15.32
CA ARG A 224 -7.93 22.32 -16.58
C ARG A 224 -9.29 21.66 -16.48
N PRO A 225 -10.10 21.69 -17.56
CA PRO A 225 -11.37 20.96 -17.60
C PRO A 225 -11.10 19.45 -17.59
N LEU A 226 -11.61 18.76 -16.58
CA LEU A 226 -11.55 17.32 -16.43
C LEU A 226 -12.95 16.78 -16.17
N ALA A 227 -13.26 15.60 -16.71
CA ALA A 227 -14.54 14.94 -16.52
C ALA A 227 -14.38 13.55 -15.91
N TYR A 228 -15.19 13.21 -14.92
CA TYR A 228 -15.33 11.84 -14.46
C TYR A 228 -16.33 11.12 -15.36
N ILE A 229 -15.96 9.97 -15.88
CA ILE A 229 -16.77 9.14 -16.78
C ILE A 229 -17.04 7.80 -16.09
N PRO A 230 -18.19 7.64 -15.41
CA PRO A 230 -18.55 6.35 -14.84
C PRO A 230 -18.91 5.37 -15.96
N VAL A 231 -18.38 4.16 -15.85
CA VAL A 231 -18.63 3.07 -16.80
C VAL A 231 -19.02 1.79 -16.03
N ASP A 232 -19.56 0.81 -16.75
CA ASP A 232 -19.74 -0.53 -16.20
C ASP A 232 -18.44 -1.35 -16.23
N ASP A 233 -18.49 -2.56 -15.66
CA ASP A 233 -17.31 -3.42 -15.55
C ASP A 233 -16.80 -3.88 -16.93
N ASP A 234 -17.67 -4.15 -17.88
CA ASP A 234 -17.30 -4.58 -19.23
C ASP A 234 -16.56 -3.46 -19.99
N ALA A 235 -17.05 -2.23 -19.89
CA ALA A 235 -16.39 -1.07 -20.48
C ALA A 235 -15.04 -0.77 -19.78
N GLN A 236 -14.95 -0.95 -18.45
CA GLN A 236 -13.68 -0.80 -17.74
C GLN A 236 -12.68 -1.86 -18.18
N TYR A 237 -13.12 -3.09 -18.36
CA TYR A 237 -12.27 -4.14 -18.93
C TYR A 237 -11.78 -3.77 -20.33
N ALA A 238 -12.63 -3.25 -21.19
CA ALA A 238 -12.24 -2.84 -22.54
C ALA A 238 -11.13 -1.75 -22.51
N VAL A 239 -11.19 -0.83 -21.55
CA VAL A 239 -10.12 0.17 -21.35
C VAL A 239 -8.79 -0.50 -21.01
N PHE A 240 -8.79 -1.45 -20.06
CA PHE A 240 -7.57 -2.16 -19.68
C PHE A 240 -7.04 -3.07 -20.78
N ASP A 241 -7.91 -3.73 -21.54
CA ASP A 241 -7.53 -4.55 -22.70
C ASP A 241 -6.82 -3.69 -23.77
N ALA A 242 -7.34 -2.48 -24.02
CA ALA A 242 -6.72 -1.53 -24.96
C ALA A 242 -5.33 -1.04 -24.47
N MET A 243 -5.09 -1.05 -23.16
CA MET A 243 -3.79 -0.73 -22.55
C MET A 243 -2.84 -1.94 -22.52
N GLY A 244 -3.30 -3.14 -22.90
CA GLY A 244 -2.51 -4.37 -22.84
C GLY A 244 -2.34 -4.93 -21.43
N ILE A 245 -3.20 -4.55 -20.48
CA ILE A 245 -3.18 -5.05 -19.10
C ILE A 245 -3.80 -6.46 -19.08
N PRO A 246 -3.08 -7.50 -18.61
CA PRO A 246 -3.60 -8.86 -18.59
C PRO A 246 -4.73 -8.99 -17.57
N ARG A 247 -5.67 -9.90 -17.81
CA ARG A 247 -6.78 -10.21 -16.89
C ARG A 247 -6.27 -10.73 -15.56
N ARG A 248 -5.27 -11.59 -15.58
CA ARG A 248 -4.67 -12.21 -14.40
C ARG A 248 -3.18 -11.92 -14.34
N PRO A 249 -2.56 -11.97 -13.14
CA PRO A 249 -1.13 -11.77 -13.01
C PRO A 249 -0.35 -12.72 -13.92
N VAL A 250 0.62 -12.18 -14.66
CA VAL A 250 1.54 -12.96 -15.50
C VAL A 250 2.95 -12.71 -14.98
N ASP A 251 3.72 -13.79 -14.80
CA ASP A 251 5.10 -13.68 -14.36
C ASP A 251 5.94 -12.85 -15.33
N ASN A 252 6.72 -11.92 -14.78
CA ASN A 252 7.56 -10.99 -15.50
C ASN A 252 6.85 -10.03 -16.47
N GLN A 253 5.53 -9.90 -16.36
CA GLN A 253 4.78 -8.87 -17.08
C GLN A 253 4.31 -7.80 -16.10
N ASP A 254 4.74 -6.58 -16.35
CA ASP A 254 4.30 -5.40 -15.61
C ASP A 254 3.99 -4.23 -16.55
N VAL A 255 3.21 -3.27 -16.06
CA VAL A 255 2.97 -2.00 -16.73
C VAL A 255 3.48 -0.89 -15.81
N GLY A 256 4.50 -0.17 -16.26
CA GLY A 256 5.10 0.89 -15.45
C GLY A 256 5.83 0.39 -14.20
N GLY A 257 6.36 -0.86 -14.21
CA GLY A 257 7.08 -1.47 -13.08
C GLY A 257 6.17 -2.07 -11.99
N ILE A 258 4.85 -2.16 -12.25
CA ILE A 258 3.85 -2.76 -11.37
C ILE A 258 3.20 -3.93 -12.09
N PRO A 259 3.08 -5.10 -11.45
CA PRO A 259 2.41 -6.26 -12.03
C PRO A 259 0.89 -6.07 -11.99
N TRP A 260 0.36 -5.30 -12.94
CA TRP A 260 -1.04 -5.01 -13.08
C TRP A 260 -1.83 -6.23 -13.56
N ASN A 261 -3.05 -6.39 -13.04
CA ASN A 261 -4.04 -7.26 -13.64
C ASN A 261 -5.42 -6.58 -13.60
N SER A 262 -6.21 -6.76 -14.65
CA SER A 262 -7.46 -6.04 -14.77
C SER A 262 -8.60 -6.65 -13.94
N ASP A 263 -8.52 -7.93 -13.59
CA ASP A 263 -9.52 -8.57 -12.71
C ASP A 263 -9.46 -7.92 -11.30
N ASP A 264 -8.25 -7.71 -10.74
CA ASP A 264 -8.09 -7.00 -9.47
C ASP A 264 -8.63 -5.56 -9.56
N MET A 265 -8.27 -4.81 -10.61
CA MET A 265 -8.65 -3.41 -10.75
C MET A 265 -10.16 -3.22 -10.95
N VAL A 266 -10.81 -4.10 -11.72
CA VAL A 266 -12.26 -4.03 -11.96
C VAL A 266 -13.04 -4.45 -10.72
N THR A 267 -12.64 -5.53 -10.05
CA THR A 267 -13.31 -5.96 -8.81
C THR A 267 -13.09 -4.97 -7.67
N PHE A 268 -11.97 -4.26 -7.67
CA PHE A 268 -11.71 -3.16 -6.74
C PHE A 268 -12.67 -1.97 -6.99
N GLY A 269 -12.85 -1.56 -8.25
CA GLY A 269 -13.83 -0.53 -8.62
C GLY A 269 -15.26 -0.94 -8.25
N GLN A 270 -15.62 -2.22 -8.45
CA GLN A 270 -16.90 -2.77 -8.02
C GLN A 270 -17.05 -2.66 -6.50
N ALA A 271 -16.02 -3.01 -5.71
CA ALA A 271 -16.05 -2.92 -4.26
C ALA A 271 -16.26 -1.47 -3.77
N ILE A 272 -15.67 -0.49 -4.44
CA ILE A 272 -15.93 0.94 -4.14
C ILE A 272 -17.38 1.28 -4.46
N ARG A 273 -17.87 0.92 -5.65
CA ARG A 273 -19.25 1.19 -6.11
C ARG A 273 -20.30 0.62 -5.16
N GLU A 274 -20.05 -0.57 -4.63
CA GLU A 274 -20.94 -1.28 -3.72
C GLU A 274 -20.76 -0.89 -2.25
N GLY A 275 -19.80 0.00 -1.94
CA GLY A 275 -19.63 0.60 -0.61
C GLY A 275 -18.75 -0.20 0.37
N TYR A 276 -18.14 -1.30 -0.04
CA TYR A 276 -17.28 -2.13 0.82
C TYR A 276 -16.01 -1.40 1.29
N LEU A 277 -15.57 -0.39 0.53
CA LEU A 277 -14.39 0.41 0.86
C LEU A 277 -14.74 1.76 1.52
N ALA A 278 -16.00 1.99 1.86
CA ALA A 278 -16.46 3.21 2.54
C ALA A 278 -16.13 3.17 4.05
N VAL A 279 -14.87 2.87 4.38
CA VAL A 279 -14.37 2.80 5.75
C VAL A 279 -13.66 4.12 6.10
N ILE A 280 -14.00 4.68 7.25
CA ILE A 280 -13.35 5.87 7.81
C ILE A 280 -13.07 5.67 9.29
N SER A 281 -11.92 6.11 9.77
CA SER A 281 -11.52 6.01 11.17
C SER A 281 -10.68 7.21 11.62
N ASP A 282 -10.45 7.31 12.93
CA ASP A 282 -9.54 8.27 13.56
C ASP A 282 -8.16 7.66 13.92
N ASP A 283 -7.88 6.44 13.46
CA ASP A 283 -6.67 5.70 13.87
C ASP A 283 -5.37 6.40 13.47
N VAL A 284 -5.33 7.13 12.34
CA VAL A 284 -4.16 7.94 12.00
C VAL A 284 -3.90 9.00 13.07
N GLU A 285 -4.94 9.73 13.50
CA GLU A 285 -4.82 10.77 14.54
C GLU A 285 -4.47 10.15 15.90
N ARG A 286 -5.06 9.00 16.25
CA ARG A 286 -4.78 8.28 17.50
C ARG A 286 -3.33 7.79 17.58
N LEU A 287 -2.76 7.27 16.48
CA LEU A 287 -1.40 6.75 16.44
C LEU A 287 -0.36 7.88 16.34
N THR A 288 -0.60 8.85 15.46
CA THR A 288 0.43 9.86 15.10
C THR A 288 0.28 11.19 15.81
N GLY A 289 -0.84 11.43 16.52
CA GLY A 289 -1.16 12.72 17.14
C GLY A 289 -1.55 13.82 16.17
N ARG A 290 -1.67 13.52 14.87
CA ARG A 290 -2.06 14.48 13.83
C ARG A 290 -3.15 13.90 12.92
N LYS A 291 -3.99 14.77 12.36
CA LYS A 291 -4.98 14.36 11.37
C LYS A 291 -4.31 13.85 10.10
N PRO A 292 -4.92 12.85 9.42
CA PRO A 292 -4.44 12.42 8.11
C PRO A 292 -4.54 13.56 7.10
N ARG A 293 -3.63 13.55 6.12
CA ARG A 293 -3.61 14.52 5.03
C ARG A 293 -4.74 14.26 4.04
N SER A 294 -5.31 15.30 3.46
CA SER A 294 -6.40 15.19 2.48
C SER A 294 -5.89 14.91 1.07
N VAL A 295 -6.76 14.30 0.22
CA VAL A 295 -6.50 14.16 -1.21
C VAL A 295 -6.29 15.51 -1.89
N ARG A 296 -7.02 16.55 -1.48
CA ARG A 296 -6.82 17.93 -1.97
C ARG A 296 -5.39 18.39 -1.77
N GLN A 297 -4.83 18.17 -0.57
CA GLN A 297 -3.44 18.56 -0.30
C GLN A 297 -2.47 17.82 -1.23
N MET A 298 -2.68 16.52 -1.48
CA MET A 298 -1.84 15.77 -2.41
C MET A 298 -1.91 16.32 -3.84
N ILE A 299 -3.10 16.67 -4.32
CA ILE A 299 -3.26 17.28 -5.64
C ILE A 299 -2.54 18.63 -5.70
N VAL A 300 -2.62 19.45 -4.65
CA VAL A 300 -1.91 20.73 -4.56
C VAL A 300 -0.39 20.53 -4.61
N ASP A 301 0.14 19.59 -3.82
CA ASP A 301 1.57 19.30 -3.76
C ASP A 301 2.13 18.77 -5.09
N ASN A 302 1.28 18.11 -5.90
CA ASN A 302 1.64 17.58 -7.22
C ASN A 302 1.15 18.45 -8.39
N ALA A 303 0.62 19.65 -8.13
CA ALA A 303 -0.03 20.48 -9.14
C ALA A 303 0.90 20.89 -10.29
N GLU A 304 2.17 21.16 -10.01
CA GLU A 304 3.16 21.51 -11.04
C GLU A 304 3.40 20.33 -12.00
N MET A 305 3.63 19.16 -11.45
CA MET A 305 3.78 17.92 -12.23
C MET A 305 2.54 17.66 -13.09
N LEU A 306 1.34 17.73 -12.50
CA LEU A 306 0.08 17.50 -13.20
C LEU A 306 -0.12 18.53 -14.35
N ARG A 307 0.13 19.81 -14.12
CA ARG A 307 0.05 20.86 -15.15
C ARG A 307 1.04 20.68 -16.30
N SER A 308 2.20 20.08 -16.02
CA SER A 308 3.24 19.85 -17.03
C SER A 308 2.85 18.79 -18.07
N ILE A 309 1.84 17.95 -17.80
CA ILE A 309 1.35 16.93 -18.71
C ILE A 309 0.65 17.60 -19.91
N LYS A 310 1.09 17.28 -21.12
CA LYS A 310 0.47 17.78 -22.35
C LYS A 310 -0.87 17.08 -22.59
N CYS A 311 -1.88 17.83 -23.00
CA CYS A 311 -3.15 17.28 -23.45
C CYS A 311 -2.94 16.53 -24.78
N SER A 312 -3.41 15.28 -24.87
CA SER A 312 -3.35 14.48 -26.11
C SER A 312 -4.51 14.81 -27.05
N ILE A 313 -5.51 15.56 -26.57
CA ILE A 313 -6.65 15.99 -27.39
C ILE A 313 -6.19 17.23 -28.17
N SER A 314 -5.78 17.07 -29.43
CA SER A 314 -5.68 18.20 -30.37
C SER A 314 -7.09 18.78 -30.53
N ALA A 315 -7.24 20.09 -30.29
CA ALA A 315 -8.47 20.81 -30.62
C ALA A 315 -8.75 20.56 -32.08
N SER A 316 -9.80 19.76 -32.35
CA SER A 316 -10.40 19.60 -33.66
C SER A 316 -11.50 20.61 -33.84
#